data_2ae2c6e2dd6f776aba1b3fb5571248ff
#
_entry.id   2ae2c6e2dd6f776aba1b3fb5571248ff
#
_cell.length_a   1.000
_cell.length_b   1.000
_cell.length_c   1.000
_cell.angle_alpha   90.00
_cell.angle_beta   90.00
_cell.angle_gamma   90.00
#
_symmetry.space_group_name_H-M   'P 1'
#
loop_
_entity.id
_entity.type
_entity.pdbx_description
1 polymer ?
#
loop_
_entity_poly.entity_id
_entity_poly.type
_entity_poly.pdbx_seq_one_letter_code
_entity_poly.pdbx_strand_id
1 'polypeptide(L)'
;MSVEHCLPELVLKSSGGEVYRLVLPPPTLSGSDYGVLPYLPGFRDFLTSWVVVAERWVLVIDVGPSRTIPSLVQSLSEMGVKTQYETGKDLFILLTHVHIDHSGGLGDLIRNFPRARVVVRPRGRPHLVDPTSLWKGSIETLGDLAYAYGQIKPVPQGVILETDILPQDVEILPTQGHASHHQSYLVHLGADTVLFSGEAAGIYLGETNYTSHLRRCEKAPDNIYLRPATPPRFFYDVYVDSLRNLEQYEPSLICYGHFGYTDDNGLLLREENQLGLWKDIIWEEAMGGASCSDAYSLAGSGRLEADDGLLIDRILERLLSEDPLLSGFCSLSQDISLREEYFLRNSIKGFVGYIERVVKQEKS
;
A
#
# COMPACT_ATOMS: atom_id res chain seq x y z
N MET A 1 -6.55 -25.17 14.12
CA MET A 1 -7.23 -23.98 13.61
C MET A 1 -7.32 -24.14 12.11
N SER A 2 -8.51 -24.09 11.52
CA SER A 2 -8.68 -24.10 10.08
C SER A 2 -7.99 -22.86 9.51
N VAL A 3 -7.13 -23.03 8.51
CA VAL A 3 -6.52 -21.92 7.77
C VAL A 3 -7.68 -21.17 7.09
N GLU A 4 -7.81 -19.87 7.34
CA GLU A 4 -8.79 -19.06 6.61
C GLU A 4 -8.40 -19.03 5.14
N HIS A 5 -9.33 -19.41 4.27
CA HIS A 5 -9.12 -19.50 2.83
C HIS A 5 -9.10 -18.11 2.19
N CYS A 6 -8.04 -17.81 1.44
CA CYS A 6 -8.02 -16.70 0.49
C CYS A 6 -8.58 -17.19 -0.84
N LEU A 7 -9.87 -17.00 -1.09
CA LEU A 7 -10.46 -17.38 -2.38
C LEU A 7 -9.96 -16.42 -3.47
N PRO A 8 -9.41 -16.92 -4.60
CA PRO A 8 -9.01 -16.07 -5.71
C PRO A 8 -10.24 -15.41 -6.34
N GLU A 9 -10.25 -14.08 -6.40
CA GLU A 9 -11.23 -13.30 -7.13
C GLU A 9 -10.68 -12.99 -8.52
N LEU A 10 -11.32 -13.47 -9.56
CA LEU A 10 -10.96 -13.12 -10.94
C LEU A 10 -11.41 -11.67 -11.23
N VAL A 11 -10.44 -10.78 -11.46
CA VAL A 11 -10.66 -9.35 -11.68
C VAL A 11 -10.64 -9.01 -13.17
N LEU A 12 -9.71 -9.60 -13.92
CA LEU A 12 -9.58 -9.38 -15.35
C LEU A 12 -9.27 -10.69 -16.06
N LYS A 13 -9.94 -10.92 -17.18
CA LYS A 13 -9.61 -11.97 -18.13
C LYS A 13 -9.32 -11.37 -19.49
N SER A 14 -8.05 -11.50 -19.92
CA SER A 14 -7.56 -11.00 -21.20
C SER A 14 -6.96 -12.11 -22.04
N SER A 15 -6.67 -11.82 -23.31
CA SER A 15 -6.02 -12.77 -24.22
C SER A 15 -4.60 -13.14 -23.78
N GLY A 16 -3.92 -12.27 -23.02
CA GLY A 16 -2.56 -12.49 -22.51
C GLY A 16 -2.51 -13.20 -21.16
N GLY A 17 -3.62 -13.29 -20.43
CA GLY A 17 -3.65 -13.90 -19.10
C GLY A 17 -4.84 -13.46 -18.25
N GLU A 18 -4.80 -13.86 -16.99
CA GLU A 18 -5.85 -13.59 -16.03
C GLU A 18 -5.24 -12.91 -14.79
N VAL A 19 -5.96 -11.91 -14.22
CA VAL A 19 -5.57 -11.19 -13.00
C VAL A 19 -6.51 -11.57 -11.88
N TYR A 20 -5.95 -11.97 -10.76
CA TYR A 20 -6.68 -12.34 -9.57
C TYR A 20 -6.28 -11.48 -8.38
N ARG A 21 -7.27 -11.11 -7.57
CA ARG A 21 -7.08 -10.56 -6.24
C ARG A 21 -7.16 -11.67 -5.20
N LEU A 22 -6.19 -11.74 -4.31
CA LEU A 22 -6.20 -12.59 -3.13
C LEU A 22 -6.31 -11.69 -1.90
N VAL A 23 -7.45 -11.75 -1.22
CA VAL A 23 -7.61 -11.08 0.08
C VAL A 23 -6.98 -11.95 1.14
N LEU A 24 -5.91 -11.46 1.76
CA LEU A 24 -5.18 -12.18 2.79
C LEU A 24 -5.91 -12.09 4.14
N PRO A 25 -5.77 -13.11 5.01
CA PRO A 25 -6.41 -13.09 6.32
C PRO A 25 -6.01 -11.85 7.14
N PRO A 26 -6.95 -11.27 7.90
CA PRO A 26 -6.65 -10.15 8.76
C PRO A 26 -5.67 -10.55 9.88
N PRO A 27 -4.85 -9.60 10.38
CA PRO A 27 -3.91 -9.88 11.45
C PRO A 27 -4.63 -10.26 12.74
N THR A 28 -4.07 -11.25 13.46
CA THR A 28 -4.60 -11.75 14.73
C THR A 28 -3.62 -11.51 15.85
N LEU A 29 -4.08 -10.97 16.97
CA LEU A 29 -3.31 -10.90 18.20
C LEU A 29 -3.57 -12.16 19.04
N SER A 30 -2.54 -12.92 19.36
CA SER A 30 -2.59 -14.05 20.27
C SER A 30 -1.83 -13.68 21.56
N GLY A 31 -2.54 -13.50 22.67
CA GLY A 31 -1.95 -13.23 23.97
C GLY A 31 -3.00 -13.13 25.06
N SER A 32 -2.60 -13.32 26.32
CA SER A 32 -3.49 -13.30 27.50
C SER A 32 -4.16 -11.93 27.73
N ASP A 33 -3.64 -10.86 27.15
CA ASP A 33 -4.02 -9.48 27.47
C ASP A 33 -5.14 -8.94 26.56
N TYR A 34 -5.39 -9.60 25.42
CA TYR A 34 -6.33 -9.10 24.41
C TYR A 34 -7.68 -9.85 24.36
N GLY A 35 -7.90 -10.83 25.25
CA GLY A 35 -9.12 -11.65 25.20
C GLY A 35 -9.21 -12.47 23.88
N VAL A 36 -10.40 -12.95 23.54
CA VAL A 36 -10.66 -13.76 22.33
C VAL A 36 -11.12 -12.84 21.19
N LEU A 37 -10.27 -11.89 20.73
CA LEU A 37 -10.53 -11.23 19.46
C LEU A 37 -9.91 -12.08 18.36
N PRO A 38 -10.67 -12.66 17.44
CA PRO A 38 -10.14 -13.52 16.39
C PRO A 38 -9.26 -12.77 15.38
N TYR A 39 -9.43 -11.46 15.28
CA TYR A 39 -8.67 -10.56 14.38
C TYR A 39 -8.73 -9.11 14.86
N LEU A 40 -7.81 -8.27 14.40
CA LEU A 40 -7.86 -6.83 14.67
C LEU A 40 -9.06 -6.19 13.93
N PRO A 41 -9.91 -5.44 14.64
CA PRO A 41 -11.03 -4.75 14.01
C PRO A 41 -10.59 -3.86 12.85
N GLY A 42 -11.39 -3.83 11.79
CA GLY A 42 -11.16 -3.00 10.62
C GLY A 42 -10.14 -3.53 9.61
N PHE A 43 -9.40 -4.60 9.91
CA PHE A 43 -8.40 -5.17 8.99
C PHE A 43 -8.96 -6.25 8.05
N ARG A 44 -10.26 -6.50 8.08
CA ARG A 44 -10.89 -7.37 7.09
C ARG A 44 -10.73 -6.75 5.70
N ASP A 45 -10.35 -7.58 4.73
CA ASP A 45 -10.12 -7.22 3.33
C ASP A 45 -9.02 -6.18 3.08
N PHE A 46 -8.26 -5.79 4.12
CA PHE A 46 -7.20 -4.78 4.00
C PHE A 46 -5.96 -5.29 3.26
N LEU A 47 -5.49 -6.48 3.62
CA LEU A 47 -4.28 -7.05 3.05
C LEU A 47 -4.59 -7.74 1.71
N THR A 48 -3.89 -7.35 0.68
CA THR A 48 -4.10 -7.88 -0.68
C THR A 48 -2.78 -8.39 -1.26
N SER A 49 -2.84 -9.53 -1.94
CA SER A 49 -1.82 -10.01 -2.86
C SER A 49 -2.45 -10.14 -4.24
N TRP A 50 -1.74 -9.74 -5.28
CA TRP A 50 -2.21 -9.88 -6.64
C TRP A 50 -1.52 -11.04 -7.34
N VAL A 51 -2.26 -11.80 -8.15
CA VAL A 51 -1.71 -12.91 -8.93
C VAL A 51 -2.07 -12.71 -10.40
N VAL A 52 -1.05 -12.72 -11.25
CA VAL A 52 -1.26 -12.73 -12.71
C VAL A 52 -0.85 -14.09 -13.25
N VAL A 53 -1.75 -14.73 -13.98
CA VAL A 53 -1.51 -16.05 -14.58
C VAL A 53 -1.50 -15.92 -16.11
N ALA A 54 -0.32 -15.99 -16.70
CA ALA A 54 -0.13 -16.03 -18.15
C ALA A 54 0.18 -17.47 -18.62
N GLU A 55 0.42 -17.65 -19.91
CA GLU A 55 0.70 -18.96 -20.49
C GLU A 55 1.99 -19.58 -19.92
N ARG A 56 3.07 -18.80 -19.83
CA ARG A 56 4.41 -19.29 -19.48
C ARG A 56 4.91 -18.88 -18.09
N TRP A 57 4.26 -17.94 -17.44
CA TRP A 57 4.68 -17.39 -16.15
C TRP A 57 3.50 -17.07 -15.23
N VAL A 58 3.79 -16.98 -13.97
CA VAL A 58 2.90 -16.48 -12.92
C VAL A 58 3.64 -15.38 -12.17
N LEU A 59 2.95 -14.26 -11.93
CA LEU A 59 3.43 -13.20 -11.04
C LEU A 59 2.64 -13.25 -9.74
N VAL A 60 3.32 -13.05 -8.63
CA VAL A 60 2.71 -12.73 -7.34
C VAL A 60 3.22 -11.35 -6.94
N ILE A 61 2.34 -10.37 -6.88
CA ILE A 61 2.69 -8.99 -6.52
C ILE A 61 2.31 -8.76 -5.07
N ASP A 62 3.31 -8.49 -4.25
CA ASP A 62 3.28 -8.43 -2.80
C ASP A 62 2.74 -9.73 -2.15
N VAL A 63 3.33 -10.13 -1.06
CA VAL A 63 3.06 -11.45 -0.46
C VAL A 63 2.34 -11.36 0.88
N GLY A 64 2.20 -10.13 1.39
CA GLY A 64 1.63 -9.90 2.71
C GLY A 64 2.59 -10.24 3.86
N PRO A 65 2.08 -10.19 5.09
CA PRO A 65 2.85 -10.47 6.30
C PRO A 65 3.11 -11.97 6.49
N SER A 66 4.07 -12.28 7.36
CA SER A 66 4.50 -13.66 7.63
C SER A 66 3.36 -14.60 8.05
N ARG A 67 2.41 -14.12 8.84
CA ARG A 67 1.29 -14.96 9.33
C ARG A 67 0.26 -15.31 8.25
N THR A 68 0.20 -14.58 7.14
CA THR A 68 -0.76 -14.86 6.04
C THR A 68 -0.25 -15.89 5.03
N ILE A 69 1.04 -16.23 5.10
CA ILE A 69 1.68 -17.10 4.10
C ILE A 69 1.04 -18.49 3.98
N PRO A 70 0.61 -19.17 5.06
CA PRO A 70 -0.07 -20.46 4.89
C PRO A 70 -1.31 -20.38 3.99
N SER A 71 -2.10 -19.32 4.11
CA SER A 71 -3.29 -19.07 3.27
C SER A 71 -2.90 -18.74 1.83
N LEU A 72 -1.88 -17.89 1.63
CA LEU A 72 -1.38 -17.56 0.29
C LEU A 72 -0.84 -18.81 -0.42
N VAL A 73 -0.05 -19.65 0.25
CA VAL A 73 0.47 -20.90 -0.31
C VAL A 73 -0.66 -21.83 -0.73
N GLN A 74 -1.69 -21.96 0.10
CA GLN A 74 -2.86 -22.77 -0.23
C GLN A 74 -3.57 -22.25 -1.48
N SER A 75 -3.88 -20.94 -1.55
CA SER A 75 -4.53 -20.34 -2.71
C SER A 75 -3.71 -20.50 -3.99
N LEU A 76 -2.39 -20.27 -3.93
CA LEU A 76 -1.49 -20.47 -5.08
C LEU A 76 -1.49 -21.93 -5.53
N SER A 77 -1.51 -22.88 -4.59
CA SER A 77 -1.56 -24.31 -4.91
C SER A 77 -2.88 -24.70 -5.59
N GLU A 78 -4.00 -24.16 -5.14
CA GLU A 78 -5.32 -24.36 -5.75
C GLU A 78 -5.43 -23.74 -7.15
N MET A 79 -4.73 -22.62 -7.41
CA MET A 79 -4.56 -22.03 -8.72
C MET A 79 -3.58 -22.82 -9.62
N GLY A 80 -3.04 -23.96 -9.14
CA GLY A 80 -2.12 -24.81 -9.90
C GLY A 80 -0.68 -24.32 -9.91
N VAL A 81 -0.30 -23.37 -9.06
CA VAL A 81 1.09 -22.94 -8.86
C VAL A 81 1.81 -23.98 -8.00
N LYS A 82 2.70 -24.74 -8.62
CA LYS A 82 3.31 -25.92 -8.01
C LYS A 82 4.59 -25.60 -7.23
N THR A 83 4.74 -26.24 -6.09
CA THR A 83 5.75 -25.90 -5.07
C THR A 83 7.18 -26.32 -5.39
N GLN A 84 7.46 -27.43 -6.11
CA GLN A 84 8.86 -27.90 -6.16
C GLN A 84 9.39 -28.54 -7.45
N TYR A 85 8.65 -29.34 -8.19
CA TYR A 85 9.31 -30.26 -9.16
C TYR A 85 8.62 -30.43 -10.52
N GLU A 86 7.50 -29.82 -10.75
CA GLU A 86 6.83 -30.00 -12.02
C GLU A 86 7.16 -28.86 -12.99
N THR A 87 7.51 -29.24 -14.20
CA THR A 87 7.73 -28.34 -15.32
C THR A 87 6.45 -27.55 -15.61
N GLY A 88 6.38 -26.37 -15.07
CA GLY A 88 5.26 -25.45 -15.17
C GLY A 88 5.74 -24.09 -15.60
N LYS A 89 4.92 -23.13 -15.27
CA LYS A 89 5.21 -21.72 -15.49
C LYS A 89 6.31 -21.22 -14.58
N ASP A 90 7.11 -20.28 -15.05
CA ASP A 90 8.06 -19.55 -14.20
C ASP A 90 7.30 -18.72 -13.17
N LEU A 91 7.69 -18.80 -11.90
CA LEU A 91 7.10 -18.03 -10.81
C LEU A 91 7.99 -16.84 -10.46
N PHE A 92 7.42 -15.65 -10.58
CA PHE A 92 8.05 -14.41 -10.15
C PHE A 92 7.28 -13.81 -8.97
N ILE A 93 7.99 -13.34 -7.95
CA ILE A 93 7.45 -12.60 -6.83
C ILE A 93 7.96 -11.16 -6.97
N LEU A 94 7.04 -10.26 -7.22
CA LEU A 94 7.31 -8.85 -7.46
C LEU A 94 6.93 -8.06 -6.22
N LEU A 95 7.89 -7.41 -5.57
CA LEU A 95 7.60 -6.56 -4.42
C LEU A 95 7.51 -5.11 -4.86
N THR A 96 6.40 -4.47 -4.50
CA THR A 96 6.26 -3.01 -4.69
C THR A 96 7.23 -2.28 -3.77
N HIS A 97 7.33 -2.73 -2.53
CA HIS A 97 8.28 -2.21 -1.54
C HIS A 97 8.47 -3.21 -0.38
N VAL A 98 9.26 -2.84 0.63
CA VAL A 98 9.63 -3.81 1.68
C VAL A 98 8.95 -3.57 3.04
N HIS A 99 7.85 -2.81 3.12
CA HIS A 99 7.07 -2.79 4.36
C HIS A 99 6.52 -4.18 4.68
N ILE A 100 6.31 -4.44 5.98
CA ILE A 100 6.06 -5.81 6.46
C ILE A 100 4.71 -6.39 6.03
N ASP A 101 3.76 -5.55 5.72
CA ASP A 101 2.45 -5.90 5.20
C ASP A 101 2.46 -6.24 3.71
N HIS A 102 3.55 -5.94 3.00
CA HIS A 102 3.77 -6.31 1.59
C HIS A 102 4.81 -7.41 1.43
N SER A 103 5.90 -7.35 2.19
CA SER A 103 7.06 -8.24 2.01
C SER A 103 7.35 -9.16 3.19
N GLY A 104 6.72 -8.95 4.34
CA GLY A 104 7.08 -9.61 5.59
C GLY A 104 7.05 -11.14 5.55
N GLY A 105 6.18 -11.68 4.72
CA GLY A 105 6.03 -13.12 4.52
C GLY A 105 7.00 -13.75 3.52
N LEU A 106 7.80 -12.95 2.80
CA LEU A 106 8.59 -13.46 1.68
C LEU A 106 9.55 -14.59 2.08
N GLY A 107 10.25 -14.47 3.21
CA GLY A 107 11.16 -15.52 3.69
C GLY A 107 10.45 -16.84 3.99
N ASP A 108 9.19 -16.80 4.40
CA ASP A 108 8.36 -17.98 4.57
C ASP A 108 7.86 -18.53 3.24
N LEU A 109 7.46 -17.65 2.31
CA LEU A 109 6.95 -18.05 1.00
C LEU A 109 8.04 -18.76 0.17
N ILE A 110 9.27 -18.27 0.16
CA ILE A 110 10.40 -18.87 -0.58
C ILE A 110 10.72 -20.30 -0.10
N ARG A 111 10.44 -20.65 1.15
CA ARG A 111 10.60 -22.03 1.63
C ARG A 111 9.61 -22.99 0.96
N ASN A 112 8.44 -22.51 0.57
CA ASN A 112 7.44 -23.29 -0.16
C ASN A 112 7.68 -23.27 -1.67
N PHE A 113 8.24 -22.17 -2.19
CA PHE A 113 8.53 -21.98 -3.62
C PHE A 113 10.02 -21.64 -3.84
N PRO A 114 10.96 -22.57 -3.59
CA PRO A 114 12.40 -22.27 -3.60
C PRO A 114 12.96 -21.91 -4.98
N ARG A 115 12.20 -22.14 -6.05
CA ARG A 115 12.55 -21.78 -7.43
C ARG A 115 11.95 -20.45 -7.87
N ALA A 116 11.12 -19.83 -7.04
CA ALA A 116 10.57 -18.51 -7.33
C ALA A 116 11.69 -17.47 -7.45
N ARG A 117 11.50 -16.54 -8.36
CA ARG A 117 12.42 -15.44 -8.61
C ARG A 117 11.84 -14.17 -7.99
N VAL A 118 12.60 -13.53 -7.14
CA VAL A 118 12.16 -12.31 -6.42
C VAL A 118 12.71 -11.08 -7.09
N VAL A 119 11.84 -10.12 -7.34
CA VAL A 119 12.21 -8.79 -7.86
C VAL A 119 11.84 -7.73 -6.84
N VAL A 120 12.81 -6.94 -6.49
CA VAL A 120 12.67 -5.80 -5.56
C VAL A 120 13.65 -4.73 -5.97
N ARG A 121 13.30 -3.47 -5.73
CA ARG A 121 14.21 -2.36 -5.94
C ARG A 121 15.53 -2.58 -5.16
N PRO A 122 16.71 -2.25 -5.73
CA PRO A 122 18.01 -2.51 -5.09
C PRO A 122 18.14 -1.98 -3.66
N ARG A 123 17.51 -0.83 -3.36
CA ARG A 123 17.49 -0.27 -1.99
C ARG A 123 16.71 -1.12 -0.97
N GLY A 124 15.75 -1.92 -1.43
CA GLY A 124 14.98 -2.83 -0.58
C GLY A 124 15.70 -4.15 -0.26
N ARG A 125 16.61 -4.58 -1.15
CA ARG A 125 17.30 -5.87 -1.05
C ARG A 125 18.00 -6.14 0.29
N PRO A 126 18.79 -5.20 0.87
CA PRO A 126 19.43 -5.41 2.16
C PRO A 126 18.46 -5.74 3.28
N HIS A 127 17.27 -5.12 3.27
CA HIS A 127 16.22 -5.33 4.27
C HIS A 127 15.55 -6.71 4.18
N LEU A 128 15.60 -7.35 3.03
CA LEU A 128 15.10 -8.71 2.83
C LEU A 128 16.14 -9.76 3.25
N VAL A 129 17.41 -9.50 2.95
CA VAL A 129 18.52 -10.43 3.27
C VAL A 129 18.81 -10.43 4.78
N ASP A 130 18.84 -9.25 5.39
CA ASP A 130 18.91 -9.07 6.85
C ASP A 130 17.74 -8.19 7.31
N PRO A 131 16.61 -8.77 7.73
CA PRO A 131 15.43 -8.01 8.11
C PRO A 131 15.49 -7.43 9.53
N THR A 132 16.61 -7.50 10.24
CA THR A 132 16.73 -7.07 11.64
C THR A 132 16.33 -5.61 11.84
N SER A 133 16.85 -4.70 11.01
CA SER A 133 16.53 -3.28 11.09
C SER A 133 15.09 -2.98 10.65
N LEU A 134 14.59 -3.67 9.63
CA LEU A 134 13.21 -3.55 9.17
C LEU A 134 12.23 -4.00 10.26
N TRP A 135 12.49 -5.14 10.89
CA TRP A 135 11.66 -5.64 11.99
C TRP A 135 11.61 -4.67 13.17
N LYS A 136 12.79 -4.16 13.59
CA LYS A 136 12.87 -3.17 14.66
C LYS A 136 12.07 -1.91 14.33
N GLY A 137 12.27 -1.33 13.15
CA GLY A 137 11.52 -0.15 12.71
C GLY A 137 10.02 -0.39 12.59
N SER A 138 9.60 -1.59 12.19
CA SER A 138 8.19 -1.98 12.14
C SER A 138 7.56 -2.03 13.54
N ILE A 139 8.25 -2.57 14.54
CA ILE A 139 7.78 -2.56 15.93
C ILE A 139 7.66 -1.11 16.45
N GLU A 140 8.66 -0.27 16.19
CA GLU A 140 8.64 1.14 16.61
C GLU A 140 7.48 1.93 15.99
N THR A 141 7.07 1.59 14.75
CA THR A 141 6.04 2.32 14.01
C THR A 141 4.63 1.76 14.23
N LEU A 142 4.50 0.43 14.25
CA LEU A 142 3.21 -0.26 14.24
C LEU A 142 2.84 -0.89 15.61
N GLY A 143 3.78 -0.96 16.55
CA GLY A 143 3.53 -1.56 17.86
C GLY A 143 3.01 -3.00 17.75
N ASP A 144 1.88 -3.27 18.40
CA ASP A 144 1.24 -4.59 18.46
C ASP A 144 0.84 -5.14 17.08
N LEU A 145 0.55 -4.26 16.13
CA LEU A 145 0.22 -4.67 14.76
C LEU A 145 1.41 -5.40 14.09
N ALA A 146 2.66 -4.96 14.37
CA ALA A 146 3.83 -5.67 13.86
C ALA A 146 3.90 -7.12 14.37
N TYR A 147 3.59 -7.33 15.65
CA TYR A 147 3.52 -8.70 16.22
C TYR A 147 2.36 -9.51 15.64
N ALA A 148 1.23 -8.86 15.37
CA ALA A 148 0.10 -9.51 14.71
C ALA A 148 0.41 -9.93 13.27
N TYR A 149 1.24 -9.18 12.56
CA TYR A 149 1.76 -9.55 11.22
C TYR A 149 2.75 -10.70 11.27
N GLY A 150 3.48 -10.84 12.35
CA GLY A 150 4.47 -11.89 12.57
C GLY A 150 5.88 -11.51 12.15
N GLN A 151 6.84 -12.19 12.77
CA GLN A 151 8.26 -11.90 12.59
C GLN A 151 8.74 -12.20 11.16
N ILE A 152 9.42 -11.25 10.56
CA ILE A 152 10.04 -11.36 9.23
C ILE A 152 11.19 -12.37 9.29
N LYS A 153 11.31 -13.20 8.24
CA LYS A 153 12.43 -14.13 8.07
C LYS A 153 13.33 -13.70 6.92
N PRO A 154 14.66 -13.93 7.04
CA PRO A 154 15.60 -13.58 5.99
C PRO A 154 15.31 -14.33 4.68
N VAL A 155 15.54 -13.65 3.58
CA VAL A 155 15.42 -14.17 2.21
C VAL A 155 16.82 -14.53 1.69
N PRO A 156 17.04 -15.73 1.15
CA PRO A 156 18.32 -16.07 0.54
C PRO A 156 18.68 -15.10 -0.61
N GLN A 157 19.89 -14.56 -0.58
CA GLN A 157 20.33 -13.59 -1.58
C GLN A 157 20.22 -14.12 -3.03
N GLY A 158 20.45 -15.40 -3.24
CA GLY A 158 20.47 -16.03 -4.56
C GLY A 158 19.10 -16.11 -5.28
N VAL A 159 17.98 -15.91 -4.56
CA VAL A 159 16.64 -15.87 -5.19
C VAL A 159 16.23 -14.47 -5.60
N ILE A 160 16.92 -13.43 -5.12
CA ILE A 160 16.66 -12.04 -5.47
C ILE A 160 17.41 -11.71 -6.75
N LEU A 161 16.65 -11.48 -7.81
CA LEU A 161 17.19 -11.24 -9.14
C LEU A 161 17.56 -9.78 -9.38
N GLU A 162 18.40 -9.59 -10.40
CA GLU A 162 18.51 -8.34 -11.11
C GLU A 162 17.39 -8.24 -12.16
N THR A 163 17.01 -7.03 -12.55
CA THR A 163 15.78 -6.72 -13.28
C THR A 163 15.69 -7.27 -14.70
N ASP A 164 16.79 -7.76 -15.26
CA ASP A 164 16.92 -8.12 -16.69
C ASP A 164 16.23 -9.45 -17.06
N ILE A 165 15.62 -10.16 -16.11
CA ILE A 165 15.10 -11.52 -16.28
C ILE A 165 13.57 -11.57 -16.19
N LEU A 166 12.89 -10.43 -16.15
CA LEU A 166 11.43 -10.39 -16.18
C LEU A 166 10.86 -10.77 -17.56
N PRO A 167 9.62 -11.29 -17.61
CA PRO A 167 8.90 -11.42 -18.87
C PRO A 167 8.84 -10.07 -19.60
N GLN A 168 8.89 -10.10 -20.93
CA GLN A 168 8.85 -8.87 -21.77
C GLN A 168 7.57 -8.05 -21.59
N ASP A 169 6.51 -8.70 -21.13
CA ASP A 169 5.20 -8.08 -20.89
C ASP A 169 5.14 -7.35 -19.53
N VAL A 170 6.25 -7.30 -18.77
CA VAL A 170 6.30 -6.72 -17.42
C VAL A 170 7.32 -5.58 -17.36
N GLU A 171 6.85 -4.39 -17.07
CA GLU A 171 7.68 -3.20 -16.86
C GLU A 171 7.76 -2.84 -15.37
N ILE A 172 8.95 -2.38 -14.95
CA ILE A 172 9.17 -1.85 -13.60
C ILE A 172 9.15 -0.33 -13.67
N LEU A 173 8.25 0.29 -12.94
CA LEU A 173 8.13 1.74 -12.86
C LEU A 173 8.68 2.22 -11.52
N PRO A 174 9.74 3.06 -11.50
CA PRO A 174 10.21 3.65 -10.27
C PRO A 174 9.18 4.64 -9.72
N THR A 175 8.60 4.34 -8.55
CA THR A 175 7.55 5.15 -7.93
C THR A 175 7.87 5.44 -6.47
N GLN A 176 9.00 6.12 -6.25
CA GLN A 176 9.37 6.55 -4.90
C GLN A 176 8.44 7.65 -4.41
N GLY A 177 8.49 7.94 -3.14
CA GLY A 177 7.67 8.97 -2.48
C GLY A 177 7.10 8.40 -1.19
N HIS A 178 6.27 7.36 -1.28
CA HIS A 178 5.85 6.55 -0.13
C HIS A 178 7.06 5.94 0.59
N ALA A 179 7.93 5.28 -0.16
CA ALA A 179 9.20 4.75 0.34
C ALA A 179 10.30 4.89 -0.71
N SER A 180 11.56 5.03 -0.27
CA SER A 180 12.71 5.19 -1.18
C SER A 180 12.99 3.94 -2.03
N HIS A 181 12.45 2.80 -1.64
CA HIS A 181 12.55 1.50 -2.32
C HIS A 181 11.24 1.09 -3.00
N HIS A 182 10.29 2.02 -3.15
CA HIS A 182 9.01 1.75 -3.81
C HIS A 182 9.19 1.71 -5.34
N GLN A 183 8.46 0.78 -5.96
CA GLN A 183 8.29 0.63 -7.41
C GLN A 183 6.90 0.08 -7.71
N SER A 184 6.36 0.41 -8.85
CA SER A 184 5.11 -0.15 -9.39
C SER A 184 5.43 -1.08 -10.56
N TYR A 185 4.44 -1.86 -10.97
CA TYR A 185 4.58 -2.76 -12.10
C TYR A 185 3.48 -2.52 -13.11
N LEU A 186 3.85 -2.44 -14.38
CA LEU A 186 2.93 -2.41 -15.49
C LEU A 186 2.99 -3.74 -16.22
N VAL A 187 1.85 -4.39 -16.42
CA VAL A 187 1.77 -5.71 -17.04
C VAL A 187 0.85 -5.64 -18.27
N HIS A 188 1.41 -6.00 -19.42
CA HIS A 188 0.68 -6.03 -20.69
C HIS A 188 0.07 -7.41 -20.91
N LEU A 189 -1.26 -7.48 -21.03
CA LEU A 189 -2.02 -8.72 -21.20
C LEU A 189 -2.86 -8.66 -22.48
N GLY A 190 -2.19 -8.78 -23.62
CA GLY A 190 -2.85 -8.61 -24.94
C GLY A 190 -3.22 -7.16 -25.20
N ALA A 191 -4.51 -6.83 -25.20
CA ALA A 191 -5.00 -5.46 -25.39
C ALA A 191 -5.08 -4.67 -24.07
N ASP A 192 -5.01 -5.35 -22.93
CA ASP A 192 -5.15 -4.74 -21.62
C ASP A 192 -3.80 -4.42 -21.00
N THR A 193 -3.75 -3.32 -20.29
CA THR A 193 -2.58 -2.88 -19.51
C THR A 193 -2.98 -2.72 -18.04
N VAL A 194 -2.33 -3.46 -17.17
CA VAL A 194 -2.66 -3.50 -15.74
C VAL A 194 -1.54 -2.86 -14.93
N LEU A 195 -1.87 -1.84 -14.17
CA LEU A 195 -0.96 -1.17 -13.24
C LEU A 195 -1.13 -1.76 -11.84
N PHE A 196 -0.06 -2.31 -11.28
CA PHE A 196 0.04 -2.64 -9.86
C PHE A 196 0.77 -1.50 -9.17
N SER A 197 0.01 -0.57 -8.63
CA SER A 197 0.54 0.69 -8.12
C SER A 197 1.28 0.56 -6.78
N GLY A 198 1.04 -0.50 -6.03
CA GLY A 198 1.42 -0.55 -4.62
C GLY A 198 0.72 0.58 -3.87
N GLU A 199 1.50 1.38 -3.14
CA GLU A 199 1.01 2.56 -2.42
C GLU A 199 1.40 3.88 -3.09
N ALA A 200 1.91 3.84 -4.34
CA ALA A 200 2.25 5.04 -5.08
C ALA A 200 1.03 5.79 -5.62
N ALA A 201 -0.13 5.14 -5.66
CA ALA A 201 -1.40 5.72 -6.04
C ALA A 201 -2.39 5.72 -4.85
N GLY A 202 -1.88 5.85 -3.62
CA GLY A 202 -2.68 5.88 -2.40
C GLY A 202 -3.32 4.55 -2.00
N ILE A 203 -4.35 4.63 -1.18
CA ILE A 203 -5.14 3.51 -0.66
C ILE A 203 -6.59 3.70 -1.09
N TYR A 204 -7.08 2.82 -1.98
CA TYR A 204 -8.41 2.88 -2.56
C TYR A 204 -9.31 1.76 -2.05
N LEU A 205 -10.40 2.11 -1.38
CA LEU A 205 -11.34 1.12 -0.87
C LEU A 205 -12.35 0.64 -1.92
N GLY A 206 -12.55 1.40 -3.00
CA GLY A 206 -13.50 1.08 -4.06
C GLY A 206 -14.95 1.38 -3.73
N GLU A 207 -15.78 1.48 -4.76
CA GLU A 207 -17.23 1.69 -4.61
C GLU A 207 -17.97 0.37 -4.32
N THR A 208 -17.49 -0.74 -4.84
CA THR A 208 -18.28 -1.97 -4.97
C THR A 208 -18.02 -3.04 -3.91
N ASN A 209 -16.84 -3.09 -3.31
CA ASN A 209 -16.47 -4.19 -2.42
C ASN A 209 -16.94 -4.03 -0.97
N TYR A 210 -17.49 -2.88 -0.61
CA TYR A 210 -17.99 -2.56 0.73
C TYR A 210 -19.50 -2.31 0.81
N THR A 211 -20.22 -2.46 -0.30
CA THR A 211 -21.69 -2.19 -0.36
C THR A 211 -22.53 -3.06 0.59
N SER A 212 -22.04 -4.22 0.99
CA SER A 212 -22.73 -5.06 1.97
C SER A 212 -22.62 -4.53 3.41
N HIS A 213 -21.71 -3.61 3.67
CA HIS A 213 -21.41 -3.07 5.00
C HIS A 213 -21.48 -1.54 5.07
N LEU A 214 -21.62 -0.84 3.94
CA LEU A 214 -21.70 0.62 3.88
C LEU A 214 -23.13 1.08 4.17
N ARG A 215 -23.28 1.96 5.15
CA ARG A 215 -24.49 2.77 5.30
C ARG A 215 -24.42 3.87 4.22
N ARG A 216 -25.48 3.97 3.42
CA ARG A 216 -25.61 5.04 2.42
C ARG A 216 -25.51 6.39 3.13
N CYS A 217 -24.44 7.15 2.84
CA CYS A 217 -24.29 8.52 3.34
C CYS A 217 -24.94 9.47 2.32
N GLU A 218 -26.02 10.16 2.71
CA GLU A 218 -26.73 11.10 1.84
C GLU A 218 -25.88 12.31 1.43
N LYS A 219 -24.75 12.53 2.10
CA LYS A 219 -23.84 13.67 1.85
C LYS A 219 -22.71 13.36 0.85
N ALA A 220 -22.59 12.14 0.38
CA ALA A 220 -21.49 11.71 -0.49
C ALA A 220 -22.06 11.21 -1.83
N PRO A 221 -22.23 12.07 -2.84
CA PRO A 221 -22.80 11.67 -4.13
C PRO A 221 -21.95 10.62 -4.85
N ASP A 222 -20.64 10.66 -4.70
CA ASP A 222 -19.72 9.74 -5.39
C ASP A 222 -19.27 8.55 -4.50
N ASN A 223 -19.49 8.63 -3.18
CA ASN A 223 -19.20 7.59 -2.18
C ASN A 223 -17.81 6.92 -2.37
N ILE A 224 -16.84 7.73 -2.77
CA ILE A 224 -15.46 7.29 -3.03
C ILE A 224 -14.61 7.45 -1.78
N TYR A 225 -13.71 6.50 -1.55
CA TYR A 225 -12.68 6.62 -0.53
C TYR A 225 -11.32 6.28 -1.10
N LEU A 226 -10.52 7.30 -1.29
CA LEU A 226 -9.11 7.22 -1.66
C LEU A 226 -8.33 8.18 -0.74
N ARG A 227 -7.28 7.71 -0.12
CA ARG A 227 -6.40 8.54 0.70
C ARG A 227 -4.94 8.39 0.30
N PRO A 228 -4.13 9.44 0.44
CA PRO A 228 -2.69 9.33 0.24
C PRO A 228 -2.04 8.34 1.21
N ALA A 229 -1.04 7.62 0.75
CA ALA A 229 -0.22 6.73 1.55
C ALA A 229 1.12 7.40 1.90
N THR A 230 1.10 8.32 2.86
CA THR A 230 2.23 9.19 3.19
C THR A 230 2.76 8.92 4.61
N PRO A 231 3.69 7.96 4.77
CA PRO A 231 4.27 7.65 6.08
C PRO A 231 5.14 8.82 6.59
N PRO A 232 5.55 8.84 7.88
CA PRO A 232 6.28 9.95 8.48
C PRO A 232 7.57 10.39 7.75
N ARG A 233 8.11 9.55 6.88
CA ARG A 233 9.31 9.85 6.07
C ARG A 233 9.01 9.86 4.57
N PHE A 234 7.89 10.43 4.17
CA PHE A 234 7.59 10.57 2.75
C PHE A 234 8.23 11.83 2.14
N PHE A 235 8.31 11.88 0.81
CA PHE A 235 8.88 12.98 0.05
C PHE A 235 7.85 13.44 -0.97
N TYR A 236 7.20 14.58 -0.67
CA TYR A 236 6.07 15.11 -1.45
C TYR A 236 6.37 15.24 -2.94
N ASP A 237 7.43 15.99 -3.30
CA ASP A 237 7.75 16.25 -4.70
C ASP A 237 8.03 14.95 -5.47
N VAL A 238 8.76 14.01 -4.84
CA VAL A 238 9.06 12.70 -5.44
C VAL A 238 7.81 11.83 -5.59
N TYR A 239 6.84 11.97 -4.65
CA TYR A 239 5.58 11.24 -4.73
C TYR A 239 4.72 11.77 -5.88
N VAL A 240 4.59 13.10 -6.00
CA VAL A 240 3.87 13.76 -7.09
C VAL A 240 4.49 13.43 -8.46
N ASP A 241 5.81 13.47 -8.59
CA ASP A 241 6.49 13.09 -9.83
C ASP A 241 6.26 11.62 -10.18
N SER A 242 6.17 10.74 -9.18
CA SER A 242 5.84 9.33 -9.39
C SER A 242 4.40 9.15 -9.91
N LEU A 243 3.42 9.87 -9.36
CA LEU A 243 2.03 9.85 -9.86
C LEU A 243 1.95 10.35 -11.30
N ARG A 244 2.56 11.49 -11.61
CA ARG A 244 2.61 12.03 -12.98
C ARG A 244 3.22 11.06 -13.98
N ASN A 245 4.21 10.30 -13.54
CA ASN A 245 4.80 9.26 -14.38
C ASN A 245 3.81 8.11 -14.61
N LEU A 246 3.03 7.71 -13.60
CA LEU A 246 2.04 6.64 -13.73
C LEU A 246 0.88 7.05 -14.65
N GLU A 247 0.43 8.31 -14.61
CA GLU A 247 -0.66 8.82 -15.47
C GLU A 247 -0.38 8.65 -16.96
N GLN A 248 0.89 8.71 -17.38
CA GLN A 248 1.27 8.63 -18.80
C GLN A 248 0.99 7.27 -19.44
N TYR A 249 0.79 6.22 -18.65
CA TYR A 249 0.58 4.86 -19.14
C TYR A 249 -0.89 4.53 -19.45
N GLU A 250 -1.83 5.35 -19.00
CA GLU A 250 -3.29 5.15 -19.22
C GLU A 250 -3.73 3.68 -19.01
N PRO A 251 -3.48 3.08 -17.85
CA PRO A 251 -3.77 1.67 -17.63
C PRO A 251 -5.29 1.39 -17.76
N SER A 252 -5.66 0.24 -18.31
CA SER A 252 -7.05 -0.23 -18.35
C SER A 252 -7.54 -0.75 -17.01
N LEU A 253 -6.62 -1.02 -16.08
CA LEU A 253 -6.93 -1.44 -14.71
C LEU A 253 -5.82 -0.99 -13.77
N ILE A 254 -6.18 -0.41 -12.64
CA ILE A 254 -5.27 -0.07 -11.53
C ILE A 254 -5.56 -0.99 -10.36
N CYS A 255 -4.55 -1.73 -9.92
CA CYS A 255 -4.56 -2.61 -8.76
C CYS A 255 -3.76 -1.97 -7.63
N TYR A 256 -4.42 -1.63 -6.53
CA TYR A 256 -3.80 -0.97 -5.38
C TYR A 256 -3.13 -1.98 -4.44
N GLY A 257 -2.20 -1.51 -3.62
CA GLY A 257 -1.49 -2.36 -2.65
C GLY A 257 -2.38 -2.88 -1.52
N HIS A 258 -3.47 -2.17 -1.24
CA HIS A 258 -4.49 -2.56 -0.28
C HIS A 258 -5.88 -2.47 -0.89
N PHE A 259 -6.79 -3.33 -0.43
CA PHE A 259 -8.19 -3.42 -0.84
C PHE A 259 -8.42 -3.68 -2.32
N GLY A 260 -8.63 -2.63 -3.10
CA GLY A 260 -9.37 -2.69 -4.33
C GLY A 260 -8.58 -2.43 -5.60
N TYR A 261 -9.36 -2.28 -6.64
CA TYR A 261 -8.93 -1.99 -8.00
C TYR A 261 -9.98 -1.11 -8.68
N THR A 262 -9.59 -0.48 -9.77
CA THR A 262 -10.49 0.36 -10.58
C THR A 262 -10.07 0.38 -12.03
N ASP A 263 -11.01 0.59 -12.94
CA ASP A 263 -10.79 0.91 -14.34
C ASP A 263 -10.80 2.43 -14.62
N ASP A 264 -11.06 3.24 -13.58
CA ASP A 264 -10.98 4.70 -13.67
C ASP A 264 -9.53 5.19 -13.49
N ASN A 265 -8.80 5.32 -14.60
CA ASN A 265 -7.46 5.86 -14.62
C ASN A 265 -7.39 7.36 -14.24
N GLY A 266 -8.49 8.08 -14.31
CA GLY A 266 -8.60 9.47 -13.85
C GLY A 266 -8.40 9.64 -12.33
N LEU A 267 -8.42 8.53 -11.57
CA LEU A 267 -8.10 8.57 -10.14
C LEU A 267 -6.64 8.98 -9.86
N LEU A 268 -5.70 8.67 -10.75
CA LEU A 268 -4.29 9.09 -10.58
C LEU A 268 -4.17 10.61 -10.56
N LEU A 269 -4.80 11.31 -11.51
CA LEU A 269 -4.83 12.77 -11.54
C LEU A 269 -5.59 13.35 -10.34
N ARG A 270 -6.68 12.71 -9.93
CA ARG A 270 -7.43 13.16 -8.75
C ARG A 270 -6.61 13.03 -7.47
N GLU A 271 -5.80 11.99 -7.34
CA GLU A 271 -4.89 11.83 -6.21
C GLU A 271 -3.76 12.86 -6.23
N GLU A 272 -3.20 13.22 -7.39
CA GLU A 272 -2.24 14.32 -7.48
C GLU A 272 -2.84 15.63 -6.94
N ASN A 273 -4.08 15.93 -7.36
CA ASN A 273 -4.80 17.10 -6.86
C ASN A 273 -5.09 17.00 -5.34
N GLN A 274 -5.43 15.82 -4.84
CA GLN A 274 -5.62 15.54 -3.42
C GLN A 274 -4.34 15.83 -2.61
N LEU A 275 -3.17 15.38 -3.09
CA LEU A 275 -1.89 15.68 -2.44
C LEU A 275 -1.63 17.19 -2.35
N GLY A 276 -1.98 17.95 -3.41
CA GLY A 276 -1.91 19.40 -3.41
C GLY A 276 -2.82 20.01 -2.36
N LEU A 277 -4.09 19.59 -2.32
CA LEU A 277 -5.08 20.03 -1.33
C LEU A 277 -4.61 19.74 0.11
N TRP A 278 -4.12 18.53 0.36
CA TRP A 278 -3.60 18.14 1.68
C TRP A 278 -2.42 19.01 2.10
N LYS A 279 -1.48 19.24 1.18
CA LYS A 279 -0.33 20.10 1.45
C LYS A 279 -0.79 21.51 1.84
N ASP A 280 -1.74 22.09 1.13
CA ASP A 280 -2.21 23.45 1.37
C ASP A 280 -2.96 23.55 2.69
N ILE A 281 -3.90 22.65 2.99
CA ILE A 281 -4.63 22.59 4.26
C ILE A 281 -3.67 22.44 5.44
N ILE A 282 -2.75 21.49 5.34
CA ILE A 282 -1.80 21.19 6.43
C ILE A 282 -0.84 22.35 6.63
N TRP A 283 -0.42 23.00 5.55
CA TRP A 283 0.41 24.20 5.61
C TRP A 283 -0.31 25.33 6.34
N GLU A 284 -1.55 25.65 5.94
CA GLU A 284 -2.35 26.71 6.56
C GLU A 284 -2.54 26.48 8.06
N GLU A 285 -2.91 25.25 8.47
CA GLU A 285 -3.08 24.91 9.89
C GLU A 285 -1.77 24.97 10.69
N ALA A 286 -0.70 24.47 10.09
CA ALA A 286 0.62 24.42 10.72
C ALA A 286 1.26 25.83 10.87
N MET A 287 0.98 26.73 9.94
CA MET A 287 1.57 28.08 9.90
C MET A 287 0.62 29.17 10.42
N GLY A 288 -0.51 28.80 11.03
CA GLY A 288 -1.46 29.75 11.65
C GLY A 288 -2.18 30.65 10.64
N GLY A 289 -2.50 30.13 9.46
CA GLY A 289 -3.25 30.83 8.42
C GLY A 289 -2.39 31.63 7.43
N ALA A 290 -1.06 31.53 7.50
CA ALA A 290 -0.19 32.10 6.49
C ALA A 290 -0.17 31.22 5.22
N SER A 291 -0.36 31.82 4.04
CA SER A 291 -0.26 31.09 2.79
C SER A 291 1.17 30.57 2.55
N CYS A 292 1.31 29.54 1.72
CA CYS A 292 2.60 28.99 1.33
C CYS A 292 3.53 30.04 0.70
N SER A 293 2.97 31.07 0.04
CA SER A 293 3.69 32.21 -0.52
C SER A 293 4.14 33.24 0.52
N ASP A 294 3.45 33.33 1.67
CA ASP A 294 3.72 34.33 2.71
C ASP A 294 4.64 33.80 3.82
N ALA A 295 4.82 32.49 3.92
CA ALA A 295 5.62 31.84 4.94
C ALA A 295 7.10 32.20 4.93
N TYR A 296 7.62 32.69 3.81
CA TYR A 296 8.98 33.24 3.68
C TYR A 296 9.26 34.39 4.64
N SER A 297 8.22 35.10 5.08
CA SER A 297 8.37 36.26 6.00
C SER A 297 8.09 35.94 7.48
N LEU A 298 7.40 34.82 7.77
CA LEU A 298 6.89 34.48 9.11
C LEU A 298 7.67 33.38 9.84
N ALA A 299 8.74 32.86 9.29
CA ALA A 299 9.53 31.73 9.79
C ALA A 299 10.16 31.89 11.20
N GLY A 300 9.60 32.70 12.06
CA GLY A 300 10.14 33.10 13.36
C GLY A 300 9.41 32.65 14.62
N SER A 301 8.17 32.18 14.58
CA SER A 301 7.33 32.17 15.78
C SER A 301 6.63 30.86 16.18
N GLY A 302 6.78 29.76 15.47
CA GLY A 302 6.11 28.50 15.84
C GLY A 302 7.01 27.29 15.67
N ARG A 303 7.18 26.49 16.72
CA ARG A 303 7.75 25.15 16.65
C ARG A 303 6.62 24.23 16.22
N LEU A 304 6.65 23.76 14.96
CA LEU A 304 5.81 22.67 14.52
C LEU A 304 6.25 21.41 15.28
N GLU A 305 5.34 20.77 15.98
CA GLU A 305 5.58 19.45 16.55
C GLU A 305 4.64 18.47 15.85
N ALA A 306 5.21 17.55 15.09
CA ALA A 306 4.46 16.52 14.37
C ALA A 306 3.60 15.62 15.29
N ASP A 307 3.77 15.76 16.60
CA ASP A 307 3.00 15.06 17.63
C ASP A 307 1.99 15.96 18.36
N ASP A 308 1.74 17.20 17.90
CA ASP A 308 0.65 18.02 18.44
C ASP A 308 -0.72 17.42 18.08
N GLY A 309 -1.33 16.74 19.05
CA GLY A 309 -2.62 16.08 18.86
C GLY A 309 -3.74 17.03 18.44
N LEU A 310 -3.78 18.26 18.98
CA LEU A 310 -4.80 19.27 18.65
C LEU A 310 -4.64 19.79 17.23
N LEU A 311 -3.42 19.96 16.74
CA LEU A 311 -3.15 20.32 15.36
C LEU A 311 -3.62 19.23 14.41
N ILE A 312 -3.27 17.98 14.70
CA ILE A 312 -3.67 16.82 13.89
C ILE A 312 -5.19 16.66 13.86
N ASP A 313 -5.90 16.91 14.98
CA ASP A 313 -7.36 16.85 15.05
C ASP A 313 -8.00 17.90 14.12
N ARG A 314 -7.56 19.15 14.18
CA ARG A 314 -8.08 20.23 13.29
C ARG A 314 -7.82 19.90 11.82
N ILE A 315 -6.61 19.45 11.48
CA ILE A 315 -6.27 19.06 10.10
C ILE A 315 -7.19 17.93 9.63
N LEU A 316 -7.38 16.89 10.46
CA LEU A 316 -8.22 15.75 10.12
C LEU A 316 -9.67 16.17 9.87
N GLU A 317 -10.24 17.02 10.73
CA GLU A 317 -11.60 17.54 10.56
C GLU A 317 -11.74 18.30 9.23
N ARG A 318 -10.77 19.14 8.89
CA ARG A 318 -10.77 19.86 7.61
C ARG A 318 -10.66 18.91 6.41
N LEU A 319 -9.73 17.98 6.43
CA LEU A 319 -9.56 17.00 5.36
C LEU A 319 -10.83 16.18 5.13
N LEU A 320 -11.47 15.69 6.19
CA LEU A 320 -12.72 14.93 6.09
C LEU A 320 -13.88 15.78 5.55
N SER A 321 -13.81 17.10 5.68
CA SER A 321 -14.85 18.02 5.21
C SER A 321 -14.58 18.57 3.81
N GLU A 322 -13.32 18.79 3.43
CA GLU A 322 -12.92 19.51 2.23
C GLU A 322 -12.40 18.59 1.10
N ASP A 323 -11.92 17.38 1.43
CA ASP A 323 -11.37 16.45 0.45
C ASP A 323 -12.48 15.58 -0.18
N PRO A 324 -12.79 15.75 -1.48
CA PRO A 324 -13.85 14.99 -2.14
C PRO A 324 -13.53 13.48 -2.24
N LEU A 325 -12.26 13.08 -2.24
CA LEU A 325 -11.85 11.67 -2.29
C LEU A 325 -11.98 10.96 -0.93
N LEU A 326 -12.21 11.70 0.15
CA LEU A 326 -12.58 11.15 1.46
C LEU A 326 -14.09 11.13 1.71
N SER A 327 -14.91 11.52 0.74
CA SER A 327 -16.37 11.61 0.90
C SER A 327 -17.01 10.30 1.36
N GLY A 328 -16.46 9.15 0.98
CA GLY A 328 -16.91 7.84 1.42
C GLY A 328 -16.59 7.49 2.89
N PHE A 329 -15.78 8.30 3.60
CA PHE A 329 -15.39 8.00 4.99
C PHE A 329 -16.58 7.82 5.92
N CYS A 330 -17.63 8.67 5.79
CA CYS A 330 -18.84 8.58 6.61
C CYS A 330 -19.68 7.32 6.37
N SER A 331 -19.43 6.61 5.27
CA SER A 331 -20.10 5.36 4.90
C SER A 331 -19.37 4.12 5.41
N LEU A 332 -18.14 4.26 5.89
CA LEU A 332 -17.35 3.14 6.42
C LEU A 332 -17.98 2.57 7.70
N SER A 333 -17.89 1.25 7.89
CA SER A 333 -18.22 0.63 9.16
C SER A 333 -17.34 1.18 10.28
N GLN A 334 -17.83 1.13 11.52
CA GLN A 334 -17.14 1.73 12.68
C GLN A 334 -15.70 1.19 12.85
N ASP A 335 -15.49 -0.09 12.63
CA ASP A 335 -14.18 -0.72 12.75
C ASP A 335 -13.22 -0.29 11.64
N ILE A 336 -13.70 -0.14 10.41
CA ILE A 336 -12.92 0.36 9.29
C ILE A 336 -12.62 1.85 9.47
N SER A 337 -13.61 2.67 9.86
CA SER A 337 -13.40 4.11 10.07
C SER A 337 -12.37 4.39 11.16
N LEU A 338 -12.36 3.62 12.25
CA LEU A 338 -11.34 3.74 13.30
C LEU A 338 -9.94 3.42 12.79
N ARG A 339 -9.79 2.36 11.98
CA ARG A 339 -8.52 2.03 11.33
C ARG A 339 -8.08 3.12 10.36
N GLU A 340 -8.99 3.60 9.49
CA GLU A 340 -8.67 4.64 8.51
C GLU A 340 -8.34 5.96 9.19
N GLU A 341 -9.03 6.33 10.28
CA GLU A 341 -8.66 7.49 11.07
C GLU A 341 -7.23 7.39 11.62
N TYR A 342 -6.82 6.23 12.11
CA TYR A 342 -5.44 5.99 12.55
C TYR A 342 -4.44 6.22 11.40
N PHE A 343 -4.72 5.71 10.21
CA PHE A 343 -3.84 5.89 9.05
C PHE A 343 -3.87 7.31 8.48
N LEU A 344 -5.02 7.99 8.48
CA LEU A 344 -5.12 9.40 8.11
C LEU A 344 -4.23 10.27 9.02
N ARG A 345 -4.28 10.05 10.33
CA ARG A 345 -3.41 10.73 11.29
C ARG A 345 -1.92 10.47 11.01
N ASN A 346 -1.55 9.25 10.64
CA ASN A 346 -0.17 8.94 10.24
C ASN A 346 0.22 9.66 8.95
N SER A 347 -0.67 9.74 7.97
CA SER A 347 -0.45 10.47 6.73
C SER A 347 -0.30 11.98 6.98
N ILE A 348 -1.12 12.57 7.85
CA ILE A 348 -0.99 13.97 8.28
C ILE A 348 0.39 14.22 8.91
N LYS A 349 0.85 13.33 9.81
CA LYS A 349 2.20 13.42 10.40
C LYS A 349 3.30 13.38 9.34
N GLY A 350 3.12 12.61 8.29
CA GLY A 350 4.03 12.58 7.14
C GLY A 350 4.16 13.94 6.45
N PHE A 351 3.03 14.60 6.20
CA PHE A 351 3.00 15.96 5.62
C PHE A 351 3.59 17.01 6.56
N VAL A 352 3.21 17.00 7.84
CA VAL A 352 3.79 17.91 8.85
C VAL A 352 5.31 17.76 8.88
N GLY A 353 5.81 16.53 8.92
CA GLY A 353 7.25 16.26 8.87
C GLY A 353 7.93 16.70 7.56
N TYR A 354 7.23 16.65 6.43
CA TYR A 354 7.71 17.22 5.17
C TYR A 354 7.81 18.75 5.26
N ILE A 355 6.77 19.42 5.71
CA ILE A 355 6.75 20.88 5.87
C ILE A 355 7.87 21.35 6.82
N GLU A 356 8.08 20.66 7.95
CA GLU A 356 9.18 20.95 8.85
C GLU A 356 10.56 20.89 8.17
N ARG A 357 10.77 19.89 7.31
CA ARG A 357 12.03 19.73 6.56
C ARG A 357 12.23 20.86 5.58
N VAL A 358 11.19 21.25 4.83
CA VAL A 358 11.25 22.37 3.88
C VAL A 358 11.59 23.67 4.63
N VAL A 359 10.87 24.00 5.70
CA VAL A 359 11.11 25.21 6.50
C VAL A 359 12.52 25.25 7.12
N LYS A 360 13.08 24.08 7.51
CA LYS A 360 14.45 24.01 8.05
C LYS A 360 15.54 24.18 7.00
N GLN A 361 15.34 23.67 5.77
CA GLN A 361 16.29 23.79 4.67
C GLN A 361 16.42 25.23 4.18
N GLU A 362 15.35 26.00 4.19
CA GLU A 362 15.37 27.40 3.80
C GLU A 362 16.05 28.34 4.82
N LYS A 363 16.25 27.85 6.05
CA LYS A 363 16.96 28.58 7.12
C LYS A 363 18.48 28.32 7.14
N SER A 364 18.97 27.37 6.34
CA SER A 364 20.38 27.00 6.26
C SER A 364 21.06 27.54 5.00
#